data_2c73cad21ee2ae9ce1e15a8fb64cd873
#
_entry.id   2c73cad21ee2ae9ce1e15a8fb64cd873
#
_cell.length_a   1.000
_cell.length_b   1.000
_cell.length_c   1.000
_cell.angle_alpha   90.00
_cell.angle_beta   90.00
_cell.angle_gamma   90.00
#
_symmetry.space_group_name_H-M   'P 1'
#
loop_
_entity.id
_entity.type
_entity.pdbx_description
1 polymer ?
#
loop_
_entity_poly.entity_id
_entity_poly.type
_entity_poly.pdbx_seq_one_letter_code
_entity_poly.pdbx_strand_id
1 'polypeptide(L)'
;MKYYKAELKITSKVLGIALLLFATLASNAQQSHPEYAAVKLLIDSFFKSINTGDGELLARLEVEGAQILNIRENTAEEYEFAARSWFAAENFGSDTQLTERYWDDELLISDVLAVFWAPYDFHIDGEFSHCGIDVLNLIKIEGEWKIGHAMWTIQRPNCEPSPLGPLN
;
A
#
# COMPACT_ATOMS: atom_id res chain seq x y z
N MET A 1 -23.28 24.41 -50.87
CA MET A 1 -22.14 24.16 -49.98
C MET A 1 -22.37 22.80 -49.32
N LYS A 2 -21.67 21.72 -49.74
CA LYS A 2 -21.85 20.35 -49.22
C LYS A 2 -20.82 20.15 -48.10
N TYR A 3 -21.29 20.01 -46.86
CA TYR A 3 -20.41 19.62 -45.74
C TYR A 3 -20.16 18.09 -45.79
N TYR A 4 -18.93 17.67 -45.97
CA TYR A 4 -18.51 16.28 -45.78
C TYR A 4 -18.36 16.02 -44.29
N LYS A 5 -19.23 15.19 -43.70
CA LYS A 5 -18.99 14.59 -42.40
C LYS A 5 -18.05 13.40 -42.59
N ALA A 6 -16.82 13.53 -42.19
CA ALA A 6 -15.91 12.40 -42.02
C ALA A 6 -16.24 11.72 -40.69
N GLU A 7 -16.85 10.53 -40.73
CA GLU A 7 -16.98 9.68 -39.54
C GLU A 7 -15.66 8.96 -39.28
N LEU A 8 -14.98 9.35 -38.22
CA LEU A 8 -13.79 8.66 -37.76
C LEU A 8 -14.23 7.37 -37.05
N LYS A 9 -14.17 6.23 -37.72
CA LYS A 9 -14.37 4.91 -37.09
C LYS A 9 -13.13 4.54 -36.33
N ILE A 10 -13.05 4.94 -35.05
CA ILE A 10 -12.03 4.45 -34.10
C ILE A 10 -12.39 3.00 -33.76
N THR A 11 -11.64 2.04 -34.26
CA THR A 11 -11.87 0.63 -33.95
C THR A 11 -11.48 0.37 -32.49
N SER A 12 -12.21 -0.51 -31.79
CA SER A 12 -12.03 -0.83 -30.38
C SER A 12 -10.58 -1.28 -30.03
N LYS A 13 -9.85 -1.81 -31.01
CA LYS A 13 -8.44 -2.19 -30.88
C LYS A 13 -7.49 -0.99 -30.71
N VAL A 14 -7.76 0.13 -31.37
CA VAL A 14 -6.94 1.35 -31.25
C VAL A 14 -7.18 2.01 -29.89
N LEU A 15 -8.41 1.96 -29.38
CA LEU A 15 -8.74 2.50 -28.05
C LEU A 15 -8.06 1.69 -26.94
N GLY A 16 -8.01 0.35 -27.06
CA GLY A 16 -7.33 -0.52 -26.09
C GLY A 16 -5.82 -0.30 -26.03
N ILE A 17 -5.17 -0.10 -27.17
CA ILE A 17 -3.72 0.17 -27.22
C ILE A 17 -3.39 1.56 -26.63
N ALA A 18 -4.23 2.56 -26.88
CA ALA A 18 -4.04 3.89 -26.31
C ALA A 18 -4.18 3.88 -24.78
N LEU A 19 -5.14 3.15 -24.21
CA LEU A 19 -5.30 3.00 -22.75
C LEU A 19 -4.10 2.30 -22.10
N LEU A 20 -3.58 1.24 -22.70
CA LEU A 20 -2.40 0.53 -22.21
C LEU A 20 -1.14 1.41 -22.22
N LEU A 21 -0.96 2.23 -23.24
CA LEU A 21 0.18 3.15 -23.34
C LEU A 21 0.11 4.26 -22.27
N PHE A 22 -1.08 4.76 -21.93
CA PHE A 22 -1.23 5.76 -20.87
C PHE A 22 -0.94 5.18 -19.48
N ALA A 23 -1.34 3.95 -19.19
CA ALA A 23 -1.05 3.29 -17.90
C ALA A 23 0.46 3.07 -17.70
N THR A 24 1.18 2.63 -18.73
CA THR A 24 2.64 2.44 -18.65
C THR A 24 3.41 3.74 -18.51
N LEU A 25 2.93 4.84 -19.08
CA LEU A 25 3.57 6.16 -18.94
C LEU A 25 3.42 6.72 -17.53
N ALA A 26 2.28 6.51 -16.87
CA ALA A 26 2.06 6.97 -15.49
C ALA A 26 2.96 6.21 -14.49
N SER A 27 3.08 4.90 -14.61
CA SER A 27 3.98 4.09 -13.77
C SER A 27 5.45 4.48 -13.92
N ASN A 28 5.91 4.70 -15.15
CA ASN A 28 7.28 5.12 -15.40
C ASN A 28 7.58 6.53 -14.86
N ALA A 29 6.60 7.45 -14.89
CA ALA A 29 6.77 8.80 -14.35
C ALA A 29 7.00 8.77 -12.83
N GLN A 30 6.32 7.88 -12.12
CA GLN A 30 6.43 7.78 -10.68
C GLN A 30 7.76 7.14 -10.26
N GLN A 31 8.20 6.08 -10.96
CA GLN A 31 9.50 5.46 -10.74
C GLN A 31 10.70 6.37 -11.08
N SER A 32 10.50 7.38 -11.93
CA SER A 32 11.52 8.37 -12.26
C SER A 32 11.60 9.55 -11.27
N HIS A 33 10.70 9.59 -10.27
CA HIS A 33 10.72 10.64 -9.25
C HIS A 33 12.02 10.56 -8.43
N PRO A 34 12.74 11.66 -8.18
CA PRO A 34 14.04 11.64 -7.49
C PRO A 34 13.95 11.03 -6.07
N GLU A 35 12.80 11.13 -5.42
CA GLU A 35 12.57 10.60 -4.08
C GLU A 35 12.07 9.13 -4.07
N TYR A 36 11.82 8.53 -5.24
CA TYR A 36 11.23 7.18 -5.32
C TYR A 36 12.00 6.14 -4.49
N ALA A 37 13.33 6.11 -4.64
CA ALA A 37 14.16 5.15 -3.94
C ALA A 37 14.12 5.33 -2.40
N ALA A 38 14.10 6.58 -1.92
CA ALA A 38 14.02 6.88 -0.50
C ALA A 38 12.64 6.51 0.09
N VAL A 39 11.58 6.83 -0.62
CA VAL A 39 10.20 6.45 -0.23
C VAL A 39 10.05 4.93 -0.20
N LYS A 40 10.53 4.24 -1.23
CA LYS A 40 10.46 2.77 -1.31
C LYS A 40 11.25 2.10 -0.18
N LEU A 41 12.44 2.62 0.15
CA LEU A 41 13.24 2.12 1.26
C LEU A 41 12.51 2.24 2.62
N LEU A 42 11.78 3.34 2.84
CA LEU A 42 10.94 3.51 4.03
C LEU A 42 9.85 2.45 4.09
N ILE A 43 9.13 2.23 2.99
CA ILE A 43 8.06 1.23 2.89
C ILE A 43 8.61 -0.18 3.13
N ASP A 44 9.70 -0.56 2.46
CA ASP A 44 10.32 -1.87 2.63
C ASP A 44 10.82 -2.09 4.07
N SER A 45 11.29 -1.00 4.73
CA SER A 45 11.69 -1.04 6.14
C SER A 45 10.49 -1.21 7.07
N PHE A 46 9.34 -0.64 6.72
CA PHE A 46 8.10 -0.82 7.46
C PHE A 46 7.65 -2.30 7.46
N PHE A 47 7.50 -2.91 6.29
CA PHE A 47 7.14 -4.33 6.20
C PHE A 47 8.21 -5.24 6.82
N LYS A 48 9.49 -4.89 6.67
CA LYS A 48 10.57 -5.61 7.36
C LYS A 48 10.39 -5.57 8.88
N SER A 49 10.05 -4.42 9.47
CA SER A 49 9.86 -4.30 10.90
C SER A 49 8.74 -5.21 11.42
N ILE A 50 7.66 -5.33 10.69
CA ILE A 50 6.55 -6.26 10.99
C ILE A 50 7.04 -7.71 10.91
N ASN A 51 7.67 -8.07 9.78
CA ASN A 51 8.08 -9.43 9.49
C ASN A 51 9.22 -9.95 10.40
N THR A 52 9.96 -9.04 11.02
CA THR A 52 11.03 -9.39 11.98
C THR A 52 10.66 -9.12 13.43
N GLY A 53 9.48 -8.56 13.71
CA GLY A 53 9.08 -8.15 15.06
C GLY A 53 9.96 -7.01 15.63
N ASP A 54 10.58 -6.20 14.76
CA ASP A 54 11.51 -5.13 15.18
C ASP A 54 10.74 -3.83 15.46
N GLY A 55 10.19 -3.73 16.68
CA GLY A 55 9.46 -2.55 17.15
C GLY A 55 10.34 -1.30 17.26
N GLU A 56 11.65 -1.44 17.48
CA GLU A 56 12.57 -0.30 17.51
C GLU A 56 12.78 0.28 16.10
N LEU A 57 12.89 -0.59 15.10
CA LEU A 57 12.93 -0.15 13.71
C LEU A 57 11.65 0.60 13.38
N LEU A 58 10.48 0.02 13.67
CA LEU A 58 9.20 0.65 13.39
C LEU A 58 9.07 2.04 14.03
N ALA A 59 9.45 2.18 15.31
CA ALA A 59 9.41 3.46 16.01
C ALA A 59 10.30 4.54 15.38
N ARG A 60 11.38 4.15 14.71
CA ARG A 60 12.24 5.10 13.98
C ARG A 60 11.66 5.54 12.63
N LEU A 61 10.75 4.76 12.06
CA LEU A 61 10.15 5.06 10.76
C LEU A 61 8.97 6.02 10.85
N GLU A 62 8.37 6.19 12.02
CA GLU A 62 7.20 7.03 12.24
C GLU A 62 7.53 8.40 12.84
N VAL A 63 6.61 9.34 12.68
CA VAL A 63 6.69 10.63 13.39
C VAL A 63 6.06 10.51 14.77
N GLU A 64 6.45 11.39 15.68
CA GLU A 64 5.75 11.54 16.96
C GLU A 64 4.28 11.89 16.73
N GLY A 65 3.37 11.12 17.30
CA GLY A 65 1.94 11.29 17.12
C GLY A 65 1.36 10.68 15.85
N ALA A 66 2.12 9.87 15.13
CA ALA A 66 1.60 9.07 14.03
C ALA A 66 0.36 8.29 14.45
N GLN A 67 -0.58 8.11 13.55
CA GLN A 67 -1.86 7.47 13.82
C GLN A 67 -2.07 6.26 12.93
N ILE A 68 -2.81 5.28 13.46
CA ILE A 68 -3.28 4.15 12.68
C ILE A 68 -4.79 4.06 12.71
N LEU A 69 -5.35 3.64 11.59
CA LEU A 69 -6.76 3.36 11.42
C LEU A 69 -6.92 2.00 10.75
N ASN A 70 -7.60 1.08 11.40
CA ASN A 70 -7.98 -0.16 10.73
C ASN A 70 -9.50 -0.24 10.55
N ILE A 71 -9.90 -0.82 9.42
CA ILE A 71 -11.28 -1.04 9.03
C ILE A 71 -11.46 -2.54 8.87
N ARG A 72 -12.33 -3.12 9.69
CA ARG A 72 -12.61 -4.55 9.66
C ARG A 72 -14.00 -4.81 9.09
N GLU A 73 -14.07 -5.64 8.09
CA GLU A 73 -15.31 -6.21 7.61
C GLU A 73 -15.77 -7.32 8.57
N ASN A 74 -16.99 -7.24 9.06
CA ASN A 74 -17.61 -8.29 9.86
C ASN A 74 -18.47 -9.20 8.98
N THR A 75 -19.04 -10.27 9.59
CA THR A 75 -19.84 -11.26 8.86
C THR A 75 -21.19 -10.77 8.36
N ALA A 76 -21.60 -9.55 8.71
CA ALA A 76 -22.87 -8.93 8.36
C ALA A 76 -22.74 -7.85 7.28
N GLU A 77 -21.61 -7.80 6.57
CA GLU A 77 -21.28 -6.74 5.60
C GLU A 77 -21.25 -5.33 6.21
N GLU A 78 -21.06 -5.27 7.53
CA GLU A 78 -20.86 -4.03 8.26
C GLU A 78 -19.36 -3.83 8.48
N TYR A 79 -18.97 -2.56 8.59
CA TYR A 79 -17.58 -2.18 8.83
C TYR A 79 -17.41 -1.63 10.23
N GLU A 80 -16.45 -2.18 10.95
CA GLU A 80 -15.96 -1.62 12.20
C GLU A 80 -14.63 -0.92 11.95
N PHE A 81 -14.41 0.22 12.58
CA PHE A 81 -13.12 0.89 12.49
C PHE A 81 -12.57 1.18 13.88
N ALA A 82 -11.26 1.14 14.00
CA ALA A 82 -10.53 1.54 15.18
C ALA A 82 -9.42 2.52 14.81
N ALA A 83 -9.37 3.64 15.52
CA ALA A 83 -8.30 4.63 15.38
C ALA A 83 -7.52 4.68 16.69
N ARG A 84 -6.17 4.72 16.59
CA ARG A 84 -5.30 4.83 17.76
C ARG A 84 -4.00 5.54 17.39
N SER A 85 -3.33 6.11 18.37
CA SER A 85 -1.94 6.53 18.20
C SER A 85 -1.08 5.31 18.01
N TRP A 86 -0.08 5.42 17.15
CA TRP A 86 0.86 4.34 16.92
C TRP A 86 1.85 4.25 18.08
N PHE A 87 1.91 3.07 18.68
CA PHE A 87 2.94 2.71 19.64
C PHE A 87 3.58 1.42 19.17
N ALA A 88 4.65 1.55 18.43
CA ALA A 88 5.36 0.43 17.84
C ALA A 88 5.79 -0.61 18.85
N ALA A 89 6.35 -0.15 19.98
CA ALA A 89 6.97 -1.02 20.96
C ALA A 89 6.00 -1.97 21.70
N GLU A 90 4.73 -1.59 21.84
CA GLU A 90 3.75 -2.38 22.60
C GLU A 90 3.19 -3.58 21.84
N ASN A 91 3.30 -3.58 20.51
CA ASN A 91 2.76 -4.63 19.65
C ASN A 91 3.81 -5.66 19.20
N PHE A 92 5.09 -5.41 19.48
CA PHE A 92 6.21 -6.22 19.05
C PHE A 92 6.93 -6.81 20.26
N GLY A 93 7.34 -8.06 20.18
CA GLY A 93 8.02 -8.76 21.26
C GLY A 93 7.24 -9.97 21.82
N SER A 94 6.16 -10.37 21.15
CA SER A 94 5.56 -11.69 21.37
C SER A 94 6.35 -12.76 20.61
N ASP A 95 6.30 -14.01 21.08
CA ASP A 95 6.86 -15.17 20.36
C ASP A 95 6.13 -15.47 19.04
N THR A 96 5.09 -14.69 18.71
CA THR A 96 4.26 -14.84 17.52
C THR A 96 4.96 -14.28 16.29
N GLN A 97 5.16 -15.12 15.29
CA GLN A 97 5.71 -14.71 14.00
C GLN A 97 4.63 -14.04 13.16
N LEU A 98 4.83 -12.77 12.83
CA LEU A 98 3.98 -12.05 11.91
C LEU A 98 4.65 -12.01 10.53
N THR A 99 3.87 -12.17 9.46
CA THR A 99 4.35 -12.02 8.09
C THR A 99 3.31 -11.29 7.27
N GLU A 100 3.71 -10.14 6.77
CA GLU A 100 2.91 -9.31 5.89
C GLU A 100 3.62 -9.16 4.55
N ARG A 101 2.89 -9.39 3.46
CA ARG A 101 3.41 -9.30 2.09
C ARG A 101 2.47 -8.43 1.27
N TYR A 102 2.99 -7.60 0.40
CA TYR A 102 2.21 -6.78 -0.51
C TYR A 102 2.64 -7.00 -1.96
N TRP A 103 1.81 -6.58 -2.89
CA TRP A 103 2.05 -6.66 -4.33
C TRP A 103 1.35 -5.52 -5.05
N ASP A 104 1.68 -5.32 -6.33
CA ASP A 104 1.05 -4.33 -7.22
C ASP A 104 0.89 -2.94 -6.55
N ASP A 105 1.96 -2.50 -5.87
CA ASP A 105 1.95 -1.25 -5.13
C ASP A 105 1.87 -0.02 -6.05
N GLU A 106 1.08 0.96 -5.60
CA GLU A 106 1.00 2.28 -6.20
C GLU A 106 1.60 3.33 -5.25
N LEU A 107 2.46 4.18 -5.81
CA LEU A 107 3.08 5.30 -5.11
C LEU A 107 2.73 6.62 -5.77
N LEU A 108 2.22 7.56 -4.98
CA LEU A 108 2.08 8.95 -5.39
C LEU A 108 3.07 9.78 -4.58
N ILE A 109 4.03 10.42 -5.23
CA ILE A 109 5.11 11.14 -4.56
C ILE A 109 5.12 12.60 -5.02
N SER A 110 5.22 13.50 -4.06
CA SER A 110 5.52 14.91 -4.25
C SER A 110 6.78 15.29 -3.46
N ASP A 111 7.13 16.57 -3.39
CA ASP A 111 8.36 17.03 -2.74
C ASP A 111 8.48 16.63 -1.25
N VAL A 112 7.35 16.65 -0.53
CA VAL A 112 7.32 16.43 0.93
C VAL A 112 6.21 15.49 1.40
N LEU A 113 5.41 14.96 0.49
CA LEU A 113 4.29 14.08 0.78
C LEU A 113 4.28 12.90 -0.19
N ALA A 114 4.07 11.69 0.34
CA ALA A 114 3.84 10.53 -0.50
C ALA A 114 2.70 9.65 0.06
N VAL A 115 2.05 8.93 -0.84
CA VAL A 115 1.02 7.95 -0.51
C VAL A 115 1.42 6.62 -1.13
N PHE A 116 1.45 5.59 -0.31
CA PHE A 116 1.56 4.20 -0.71
C PHE A 116 0.18 3.55 -0.61
N TRP A 117 -0.17 2.74 -1.58
CA TRP A 117 -1.36 1.91 -1.60
C TRP A 117 -0.99 0.55 -2.17
N ALA A 118 -1.38 -0.54 -1.49
CA ALA A 118 -1.16 -1.89 -2.01
C ALA A 118 -2.15 -2.90 -1.44
N PRO A 119 -2.54 -3.92 -2.21
CA PRO A 119 -3.10 -5.14 -1.67
C PRO A 119 -2.05 -5.87 -0.82
N TYR A 120 -2.52 -6.53 0.24
CA TYR A 120 -1.64 -7.30 1.12
C TYR A 120 -2.27 -8.62 1.57
N ASP A 121 -1.44 -9.57 2.00
CA ASP A 121 -1.82 -10.71 2.81
C ASP A 121 -1.06 -10.74 4.13
N PHE A 122 -1.71 -11.24 5.17
CA PHE A 122 -1.17 -11.30 6.51
C PHE A 122 -1.24 -12.70 7.08
N HIS A 123 -0.14 -13.15 7.65
CA HIS A 123 0.01 -14.48 8.22
C HIS A 123 0.47 -14.39 9.68
N ILE A 124 0.02 -15.33 10.49
CA ILE A 124 0.38 -15.48 11.89
C ILE A 124 0.92 -16.90 12.07
N ASP A 125 2.15 -17.04 12.54
CA ASP A 125 2.85 -18.31 12.73
C ASP A 125 2.84 -19.19 11.44
N GLY A 126 2.96 -18.53 10.28
CA GLY A 126 2.94 -19.16 8.97
C GLY A 126 1.56 -19.44 8.39
N GLU A 127 0.49 -19.32 9.20
CA GLU A 127 -0.87 -19.57 8.77
C GLU A 127 -1.55 -18.29 8.26
N PHE A 128 -2.28 -18.38 7.14
CA PHE A 128 -3.03 -17.26 6.59
C PHE A 128 -4.06 -16.74 7.59
N SER A 129 -4.05 -15.44 7.86
CA SER A 129 -4.95 -14.76 8.79
C SER A 129 -6.01 -13.91 8.08
N HIS A 130 -5.59 -13.04 7.20
CA HIS A 130 -6.46 -12.09 6.49
C HIS A 130 -5.74 -11.44 5.32
N CYS A 131 -6.50 -10.72 4.52
CA CYS A 131 -6.00 -9.85 3.47
C CYS A 131 -6.62 -8.46 3.58
N GLY A 132 -6.20 -7.55 2.72
CA GLY A 132 -6.79 -6.23 2.64
C GLY A 132 -6.03 -5.29 1.74
N ILE A 133 -6.21 -4.02 2.01
CA ILE A 133 -5.48 -2.92 1.37
C ILE A 133 -4.74 -2.16 2.46
N ASP A 134 -3.45 -1.91 2.24
CA ASP A 134 -2.64 -1.00 3.03
C ASP A 134 -2.55 0.37 2.38
N VAL A 135 -2.63 1.41 3.20
CA VAL A 135 -2.36 2.79 2.82
C VAL A 135 -1.42 3.43 3.83
N LEU A 136 -0.27 3.90 3.36
CA LEU A 136 0.65 4.69 4.18
C LEU A 136 0.71 6.11 3.65
N ASN A 137 0.48 7.08 4.52
CA ASN A 137 0.74 8.49 4.24
C ASN A 137 2.09 8.86 4.83
N LEU A 138 3.00 9.24 3.94
CA LEU A 138 4.39 9.52 4.27
C LEU A 138 4.66 11.02 4.15
N ILE A 139 5.47 11.54 5.05
CA ILE A 139 5.87 12.94 5.06
C ILE A 139 7.39 13.06 5.13
N LYS A 140 7.94 14.11 4.52
CA LYS A 140 9.37 14.40 4.57
C LYS A 140 9.63 15.50 5.58
N ILE A 141 10.37 15.19 6.65
CA ILE A 141 10.74 16.09 7.72
C ILE A 141 12.27 16.15 7.82
N GLU A 142 12.84 17.35 7.78
CA GLU A 142 14.28 17.57 7.87
C GLU A 142 15.10 16.73 6.86
N GLY A 143 14.51 16.47 5.69
CA GLY A 143 15.15 15.68 4.64
C GLY A 143 14.92 14.17 4.73
N GLU A 144 14.30 13.67 5.77
CA GLU A 144 13.99 12.25 5.98
C GLU A 144 12.50 11.94 5.76
N TRP A 145 12.21 10.84 5.08
CA TRP A 145 10.85 10.33 4.95
C TRP A 145 10.44 9.56 6.22
N LYS A 146 9.21 9.82 6.67
CA LYS A 146 8.60 9.21 7.86
C LYS A 146 7.15 8.84 7.60
N ILE A 147 6.63 7.89 8.37
CA ILE A 147 5.21 7.52 8.35
C ILE A 147 4.45 8.49 9.24
N GLY A 148 3.50 9.22 8.68
CA GLY A 148 2.60 10.11 9.42
C GLY A 148 1.29 9.44 9.80
N HIS A 149 0.82 8.54 8.95
CA HIS A 149 -0.44 7.81 9.15
C HIS A 149 -0.41 6.51 8.37
N ALA A 150 -0.91 5.44 8.99
CA ALA A 150 -1.15 4.17 8.33
C ALA A 150 -2.61 3.75 8.51
N MET A 151 -3.22 3.23 7.45
CA MET A 151 -4.53 2.60 7.55
C MET A 151 -4.59 1.36 6.68
N TRP A 152 -5.41 0.41 7.12
CA TRP A 152 -5.63 -0.81 6.38
C TRP A 152 -7.02 -1.38 6.58
N THR A 153 -7.46 -2.17 5.61
CA THR A 153 -8.66 -2.98 5.72
C THR A 153 -8.31 -4.40 6.15
N ILE A 154 -9.21 -5.05 6.88
CA ILE A 154 -9.08 -6.45 7.28
C ILE A 154 -10.28 -7.22 6.72
N GLN A 155 -10.00 -8.11 5.78
CA GLN A 155 -10.98 -9.00 5.17
C GLN A 155 -10.61 -10.44 5.49
N ARG A 156 -11.57 -11.28 5.88
CA ARG A 156 -11.31 -12.68 6.23
C ARG A 156 -12.02 -13.68 5.34
N PRO A 157 -13.32 -13.55 5.05
CA PRO A 157 -13.98 -14.58 4.25
C PRO A 157 -13.77 -14.47 2.75
N ASN A 158 -13.43 -13.29 2.24
CA ASN A 158 -13.47 -12.96 0.80
C ASN A 158 -12.12 -12.54 0.22
N CYS A 159 -11.03 -13.16 0.69
CA CYS A 159 -9.71 -12.90 0.13
C CYS A 159 -9.53 -13.64 -1.19
N GLU A 160 -9.17 -12.90 -2.24
CA GLU A 160 -8.65 -13.50 -3.46
C GLU A 160 -7.28 -14.15 -3.18
N PRO A 161 -6.94 -15.24 -3.89
CA PRO A 161 -5.63 -15.85 -3.74
C PRO A 161 -4.50 -14.87 -4.03
N SER A 162 -3.52 -14.80 -3.13
CA SER A 162 -2.34 -13.95 -3.32
C SER A 162 -1.56 -14.36 -4.57
N PRO A 163 -1.17 -13.41 -5.44
CA PRO A 163 -0.32 -13.71 -6.60
C PRO A 163 1.09 -14.14 -6.20
N LEU A 164 1.48 -13.92 -4.95
CA LEU A 164 2.77 -14.34 -4.40
C LEU A 164 2.79 -15.84 -4.04
N GLY A 165 1.66 -16.53 -4.13
CA GLY A 165 1.53 -17.91 -3.73
C GLY A 165 1.57 -18.12 -2.20
N PRO A 166 1.56 -19.39 -1.73
CA PRO A 166 1.63 -19.70 -0.30
C PRO A 166 2.97 -19.26 0.30
N LEU A 167 3.02 -19.10 1.63
CA LEU A 167 4.29 -19.00 2.34
C LEU A 167 5.02 -20.36 2.23
N ASN A 168 6.32 -20.31 1.95
CA ASN A 168 7.21 -21.49 1.92
C ASN A 168 7.84 -21.72 3.29
#